data_865c4bd08e556ec3a5fccd59ac5a6812
#
_entry.id   865c4bd08e556ec3a5fccd59ac5a6812
#
_cell.length_a   1.000
_cell.length_b   1.000
_cell.length_c   1.000
_cell.angle_alpha   90.00
_cell.angle_beta   90.00
_cell.angle_gamma   90.00
#
_symmetry.space_group_name_H-M   'P 1'
#
loop_
_entity.id
_entity.type
_entity.pdbx_description
1 polymer ?
#
loop_
_entity_poly.entity_id
_entity_poly.type
_entity_poly.pdbx_seq_one_letter_code
_entity_poly.pdbx_strand_id
1 'polypeptide(L)'
;MIHFKAPNRAIMTAAALGITLLASGCASDDRGAKKADLAASRVTTIGVNSYLWRASLDALSKMPLLQADANSGVIITDWYANPANPGERMKVSVSIIDQDLRADALRVAASRQVAQGGGWVEAPVQAATVQKIEEIILTKARELRQGAVN
;
A
#
# COMPACT_ATOMS: atom_id res chain seq x y z
N MET A 1 47.41 34.16 66.95
CA MET A 1 48.78 33.67 66.71
C MET A 1 48.68 32.86 65.41
N ILE A 2 49.00 33.53 64.32
CA ILE A 2 50.27 33.50 63.60
C ILE A 2 50.63 32.01 63.25
N HIS A 3 50.52 31.57 62.00
CA HIS A 3 51.57 31.65 61.05
C HIS A 3 51.07 31.18 59.66
N PHE A 4 51.22 32.05 58.72
CA PHE A 4 51.49 31.93 57.31
C PHE A 4 52.56 30.90 57.00
N LYS A 5 52.31 30.13 55.93
CA LYS A 5 53.39 29.78 54.99
C LYS A 5 52.83 29.17 53.69
N ALA A 6 52.82 29.92 52.64
CA ALA A 6 53.00 29.48 51.28
C ALA A 6 54.53 29.46 51.01
N PRO A 7 55.00 29.05 49.81
CA PRO A 7 54.48 28.39 48.64
C PRO A 7 55.34 27.18 48.20
N ASN A 8 54.93 26.43 47.19
CA ASN A 8 55.96 25.98 46.23
C ASN A 8 55.33 25.64 44.88
N ARG A 9 55.83 26.33 43.94
CA ARG A 9 55.71 26.13 42.51
C ARG A 9 56.55 24.92 42.09
N ALA A 10 56.02 24.06 41.30
CA ALA A 10 56.71 23.25 40.29
C ALA A 10 55.70 22.59 39.42
N ILE A 11 55.50 23.12 38.23
CA ILE A 11 56.05 22.70 36.95
C ILE A 11 55.30 21.50 36.33
N MET A 12 54.58 21.86 35.33
CA MET A 12 54.38 21.23 34.00
C MET A 12 54.42 19.70 33.93
N THR A 13 53.31 19.13 33.50
CA THR A 13 53.38 18.43 32.21
C THR A 13 51.99 18.35 31.60
N ALA A 14 51.88 18.85 30.41
CA ALA A 14 50.79 18.73 29.53
C ALA A 14 50.63 17.26 29.12
N ALA A 15 49.52 16.66 29.43
CA ALA A 15 49.08 15.44 28.78
C ALA A 15 47.70 15.75 28.16
N ALA A 16 47.73 16.24 26.93
CA ALA A 16 46.58 16.32 26.07
C ALA A 16 46.17 14.89 25.72
N LEU A 17 45.24 14.33 26.48
CA LEU A 17 44.59 13.08 26.09
C LEU A 17 43.39 13.47 25.24
N GLY A 18 43.58 13.37 23.92
CA GLY A 18 42.52 13.54 22.96
C GLY A 18 41.43 12.50 23.19
N ILE A 19 40.30 12.96 23.68
CA ILE A 19 39.05 12.19 23.63
C ILE A 19 38.59 12.25 22.18
N THR A 20 38.97 11.25 21.39
CA THR A 20 38.33 10.97 20.13
C THR A 20 36.91 10.49 20.44
N LEU A 21 35.94 11.41 20.36
CA LEU A 21 34.54 11.04 20.23
C LEU A 21 34.40 10.25 18.93
N LEU A 22 34.28 8.95 19.07
CA LEU A 22 33.73 8.10 18.04
C LEU A 22 32.25 8.49 17.91
N ALA A 23 31.98 9.49 17.09
CA ALA A 23 30.69 9.71 16.54
C ALA A 23 30.41 8.48 15.67
N SER A 24 29.84 7.45 16.27
CA SER A 24 29.11 6.40 15.52
C SER A 24 27.95 7.10 14.84
N GLY A 25 28.21 7.68 13.69
CA GLY A 25 27.17 8.11 12.79
C GLY A 25 26.36 6.87 12.46
N CYS A 26 25.16 6.76 13.03
CA CYS A 26 24.10 6.00 12.40
C CYS A 26 23.92 6.60 11.01
N ALA A 27 24.62 6.04 10.04
CA ALA A 27 24.25 6.19 8.65
C ALA A 27 22.89 5.47 8.53
N SER A 28 21.84 6.19 8.91
CA SER A 28 20.48 5.81 8.55
C SER A 28 20.49 5.60 7.05
N ASP A 29 20.05 4.44 6.66
CA ASP A 29 20.06 3.97 5.27
C ASP A 29 19.03 4.76 4.46
N ASP A 30 19.35 6.04 4.19
CA ASP A 30 18.56 6.97 3.35
C ASP A 30 18.33 6.44 1.93
N ARG A 31 19.09 5.40 1.52
CA ARG A 31 18.92 4.79 0.21
C ARG A 31 17.65 3.97 0.11
N GLY A 32 17.25 3.30 1.18
CA GLY A 32 16.00 2.54 1.23
C GLY A 32 14.79 3.46 1.19
N ALA A 33 14.81 4.53 2.00
CA ALA A 33 13.74 5.52 2.04
C ALA A 33 13.60 6.26 0.70
N LYS A 34 14.71 6.70 0.09
CA LYS A 34 14.67 7.36 -1.23
C LYS A 34 14.19 6.43 -2.34
N LYS A 35 14.56 5.14 -2.30
CA LYS A 35 14.11 4.17 -3.30
C LYS A 35 12.61 3.85 -3.17
N ALA A 36 12.12 3.76 -1.94
CA ALA A 36 10.70 3.57 -1.66
C ALA A 36 9.87 4.80 -2.08
N ASP A 37 10.39 6.00 -1.83
CA ASP A 37 9.75 7.27 -2.20
C ASP A 37 9.75 7.48 -3.72
N LEU A 38 10.84 7.14 -4.41
CA LEU A 38 10.93 7.16 -5.87
C LEU A 38 9.99 6.12 -6.52
N ALA A 39 9.84 4.93 -5.91
CA ALA A 39 8.89 3.94 -6.38
C ALA A 39 7.44 4.41 -6.19
N ALA A 40 7.13 5.03 -5.06
CA ALA A 40 5.84 5.65 -4.81
C ALA A 40 5.56 6.79 -5.81
N SER A 41 6.53 7.68 -6.03
CA SER A 41 6.38 8.83 -6.94
C SER A 41 6.23 8.44 -8.41
N ARG A 42 6.84 7.34 -8.86
CA ARG A 42 6.71 6.86 -10.24
C ARG A 42 5.33 6.28 -10.54
N VAL A 43 4.61 5.94 -9.52
CA VAL A 43 3.36 5.20 -9.61
C VAL A 43 2.13 6.10 -9.47
N THR A 44 2.32 7.35 -9.00
CA THR A 44 1.25 8.32 -8.74
C THR A 44 0.89 9.22 -9.92
N THR A 45 1.18 8.83 -11.17
CA THR A 45 0.81 9.63 -12.36
C THR A 45 -0.69 9.54 -12.67
N ILE A 46 -1.40 8.61 -12.05
CA ILE A 46 -2.87 8.49 -12.09
C ILE A 46 -3.43 8.99 -10.75
N GLY A 47 -4.63 9.54 -10.75
CA GLY A 47 -5.25 10.19 -9.58
C GLY A 47 -5.37 9.31 -8.33
N VAL A 48 -5.11 8.00 -8.43
CA VAL A 48 -5.25 6.98 -7.39
C VAL A 48 -4.02 6.08 -7.30
N ASN A 49 -3.97 5.21 -6.27
CA ASN A 49 -2.88 4.25 -6.10
C ASN A 49 -2.82 3.27 -7.29
N SER A 50 -1.72 3.28 -8.02
CA SER A 50 -1.56 2.48 -9.25
C SER A 50 -1.35 1.00 -8.99
N TYR A 51 -0.84 0.58 -7.82
CA TYR A 51 -0.76 -0.84 -7.46
C TYR A 51 -2.15 -1.40 -7.20
N LEU A 52 -3.01 -0.65 -6.47
CA LEU A 52 -4.42 -1.02 -6.29
C LEU A 52 -5.14 -1.04 -7.63
N TRP A 53 -4.90 -0.07 -8.51
CA TRP A 53 -5.48 -0.02 -9.84
C TRP A 53 -5.14 -1.26 -10.68
N ARG A 54 -3.85 -1.58 -10.81
CA ARG A 54 -3.40 -2.77 -11.56
C ARG A 54 -3.91 -4.06 -10.95
N ALA A 55 -3.83 -4.20 -9.62
CA ALA A 55 -4.32 -5.37 -8.92
C ALA A 55 -5.83 -5.58 -9.10
N SER A 56 -6.62 -4.48 -9.14
CA SER A 56 -8.05 -4.55 -9.39
C SER A 56 -8.36 -5.02 -10.81
N LEU A 57 -7.66 -4.50 -11.81
CA LEU A 57 -7.80 -4.96 -13.20
C LEU A 57 -7.43 -6.44 -13.34
N ASP A 58 -6.35 -6.89 -12.70
CA ASP A 58 -5.92 -8.29 -12.69
C ASP A 58 -6.97 -9.20 -12.04
N ALA A 59 -7.50 -8.79 -10.88
CA ALA A 59 -8.51 -9.55 -10.14
C ALA A 59 -9.83 -9.70 -10.93
N LEU A 60 -10.19 -8.67 -11.70
CA LEU A 60 -11.41 -8.62 -12.50
C LEU A 60 -11.19 -9.05 -13.97
N SER A 61 -10.01 -9.55 -14.33
CA SER A 61 -9.63 -9.86 -15.72
C SER A 61 -10.53 -10.86 -16.44
N LYS A 62 -11.25 -11.71 -15.70
CA LYS A 62 -12.21 -12.69 -16.26
C LYS A 62 -13.59 -12.10 -16.49
N MET A 63 -13.86 -10.90 -16.00
CA MET A 63 -15.15 -10.23 -16.12
C MET A 63 -15.08 -9.15 -17.20
N PRO A 64 -16.11 -9.01 -18.05
CA PRO A 64 -16.13 -7.93 -19.01
C PRO A 64 -16.20 -6.59 -18.28
N LEU A 65 -15.37 -5.64 -18.69
CA LEU A 65 -15.36 -4.30 -18.11
C LEU A 65 -16.38 -3.41 -18.83
N LEU A 66 -17.25 -2.78 -18.05
CA LEU A 66 -18.18 -1.76 -18.56
C LEU A 66 -17.53 -0.37 -18.53
N GLN A 67 -16.76 -0.10 -17.47
CA GLN A 67 -16.06 1.17 -17.27
C GLN A 67 -14.77 0.94 -16.50
N ALA A 68 -13.71 1.65 -16.89
CA ALA A 68 -12.46 1.73 -16.13
C ALA A 68 -11.87 3.13 -16.33
N ASP A 69 -11.90 3.95 -15.27
CA ASP A 69 -11.38 5.31 -15.26
C ASP A 69 -10.34 5.46 -14.14
N ALA A 70 -9.09 5.54 -14.54
CA ALA A 70 -7.96 5.64 -13.63
C ALA A 70 -7.87 6.99 -12.90
N ASN A 71 -8.48 8.06 -13.44
CA ASN A 71 -8.45 9.37 -12.80
C ASN A 71 -9.40 9.44 -11.60
N SER A 72 -10.60 8.87 -11.76
CA SER A 72 -11.57 8.75 -10.67
C SER A 72 -11.36 7.52 -9.80
N GLY A 73 -10.53 6.57 -10.24
CA GLY A 73 -10.27 5.33 -9.52
C GLY A 73 -11.41 4.33 -9.56
N VAL A 74 -12.30 4.42 -10.54
CA VAL A 74 -13.52 3.59 -10.63
C VAL A 74 -13.38 2.53 -11.72
N ILE A 75 -13.65 1.27 -11.35
CA ILE A 75 -13.76 0.14 -12.26
C ILE A 75 -15.15 -0.48 -12.06
N ILE A 76 -15.89 -0.66 -13.14
CA ILE A 76 -17.20 -1.31 -13.11
C ILE A 76 -17.18 -2.42 -14.15
N THR A 77 -17.52 -3.64 -13.73
CA THR A 77 -17.73 -4.76 -14.68
C THR A 77 -19.14 -4.78 -15.20
N ASP A 78 -19.35 -5.44 -16.30
CA ASP A 78 -20.68 -5.88 -16.70
C ASP A 78 -21.03 -7.20 -16.00
N TRP A 79 -22.27 -7.66 -16.21
CA TRP A 79 -22.73 -8.93 -15.69
C TRP A 79 -21.91 -10.10 -16.25
N TYR A 80 -21.35 -10.88 -15.34
CA TYR A 80 -20.58 -12.08 -15.65
C TYR A 80 -21.23 -13.30 -15.04
N ALA A 81 -21.55 -14.29 -15.87
CA ALA A 81 -21.97 -15.62 -15.42
C ALA A 81 -20.79 -16.57 -15.50
N ASN A 82 -20.51 -17.26 -14.39
CA ASN A 82 -19.49 -18.29 -14.38
C ASN A 82 -19.98 -19.47 -15.24
N PRO A 83 -19.20 -19.95 -16.22
CA PRO A 83 -19.57 -21.12 -17.02
C PRO A 83 -19.90 -22.38 -16.20
N ALA A 84 -19.30 -22.54 -15.01
CA ALA A 84 -19.59 -23.63 -14.09
C ALA A 84 -20.95 -23.47 -13.38
N ASN A 85 -21.50 -22.26 -13.33
CA ASN A 85 -22.80 -21.95 -12.73
C ASN A 85 -23.53 -20.89 -13.56
N PRO A 86 -24.06 -21.24 -14.74
CA PRO A 86 -24.66 -20.28 -15.67
C PRO A 86 -26.01 -19.70 -15.18
N GLY A 87 -26.60 -20.32 -14.15
CA GLY A 87 -27.82 -19.82 -13.49
C GLY A 87 -27.60 -18.63 -12.55
N GLU A 88 -26.37 -18.17 -12.41
CA GLU A 88 -25.99 -17.06 -11.55
C GLU A 88 -25.08 -16.08 -12.27
N ARG A 89 -25.31 -14.79 -12.09
CA ARG A 89 -24.42 -13.76 -12.61
C ARG A 89 -24.09 -12.72 -11.56
N MET A 90 -22.90 -12.15 -11.67
CA MET A 90 -22.40 -11.15 -10.75
C MET A 90 -21.86 -9.94 -11.52
N LYS A 91 -22.02 -8.78 -10.93
CA LYS A 91 -21.44 -7.51 -11.36
C LYS A 91 -20.65 -6.94 -10.19
N VAL A 92 -19.45 -6.44 -10.43
CA VAL A 92 -18.56 -5.90 -9.41
C VAL A 92 -18.21 -4.47 -9.75
N SER A 93 -18.19 -3.61 -8.75
CA SER A 93 -17.61 -2.27 -8.84
C SER A 93 -16.51 -2.11 -7.79
N VAL A 94 -15.40 -1.52 -8.22
CA VAL A 94 -14.25 -1.19 -7.39
C VAL A 94 -14.04 0.30 -7.43
N SER A 95 -13.85 0.92 -6.27
CA SER A 95 -13.50 2.32 -6.14
C SER A 95 -12.22 2.44 -5.31
N ILE A 96 -11.21 3.09 -5.87
CA ILE A 96 -9.96 3.40 -5.21
C ILE A 96 -10.00 4.89 -4.88
N ILE A 97 -9.98 5.22 -3.60
CA ILE A 97 -10.29 6.58 -3.11
C ILE A 97 -9.07 7.32 -2.55
N ASP A 98 -7.89 6.70 -2.58
CA ASP A 98 -6.66 7.29 -2.06
C ASP A 98 -5.45 6.89 -2.92
N GLN A 99 -4.37 7.65 -2.80
CA GLN A 99 -3.08 7.36 -3.42
C GLN A 99 -2.22 6.40 -2.58
N ASP A 100 -2.56 6.24 -1.31
CA ASP A 100 -1.84 5.33 -0.41
C ASP A 100 -2.32 3.88 -0.57
N LEU A 101 -1.37 2.95 -0.43
CA LEU A 101 -1.67 1.52 -0.42
C LEU A 101 -2.16 1.09 0.97
N ARG A 102 -3.43 1.35 1.24
CA ARG A 102 -4.12 1.02 2.49
C ARG A 102 -5.42 0.26 2.19
N ALA A 103 -5.88 -0.51 3.18
CA ALA A 103 -7.10 -1.29 3.02
C ALA A 103 -8.35 -0.41 2.87
N ASP A 104 -8.39 0.72 3.60
CA ASP A 104 -9.49 1.69 3.56
C ASP A 104 -9.48 2.59 2.31
N ALA A 105 -8.41 2.54 1.51
CA ALA A 105 -8.34 3.17 0.19
C ALA A 105 -9.09 2.39 -0.90
N LEU A 106 -9.54 1.17 -0.61
CA LEU A 106 -10.25 0.28 -1.52
C LEU A 106 -11.68 0.05 -1.06
N ARG A 107 -12.63 0.17 -1.96
CA ARG A 107 -14.04 -0.16 -1.77
C ARG A 107 -14.49 -1.11 -2.86
N VAL A 108 -15.08 -2.22 -2.49
CA VAL A 108 -15.67 -3.18 -3.42
C VAL A 108 -17.15 -3.31 -3.13
N ALA A 109 -17.96 -3.24 -4.18
CA ALA A 109 -19.38 -3.58 -4.11
C ALA A 109 -19.70 -4.62 -5.19
N ALA A 110 -20.64 -5.49 -4.91
CA ALA A 110 -21.08 -6.51 -5.85
C ALA A 110 -22.60 -6.59 -5.86
N SER A 111 -23.15 -6.87 -7.05
CA SER A 111 -24.54 -7.24 -7.25
C SER A 111 -24.61 -8.65 -7.81
N ARG A 112 -25.56 -9.44 -7.35
CA ARG A 112 -25.76 -10.82 -7.74
C ARG A 112 -27.18 -11.03 -8.23
N GLN A 113 -27.32 -11.77 -9.30
CA GLN A 113 -28.63 -12.18 -9.82
C GLN A 113 -28.64 -13.69 -10.08
N VAL A 114 -29.81 -14.28 -9.93
CA VAL A 114 -30.07 -15.69 -10.23
C VAL A 114 -31.16 -15.82 -11.29
N ALA A 115 -31.03 -16.83 -12.13
CA ALA A 115 -32.02 -17.12 -13.14
C ALA A 115 -33.27 -17.73 -12.50
N GLN A 116 -34.44 -17.11 -12.69
CA GLN A 116 -35.72 -17.59 -12.18
C GLN A 116 -36.85 -17.23 -13.12
N GLY A 117 -37.71 -18.18 -13.44
CA GLY A 117 -38.89 -17.92 -14.24
C GLY A 117 -38.62 -17.34 -15.63
N GLY A 118 -37.50 -17.64 -16.26
CA GLY A 118 -37.09 -17.13 -17.56
C GLY A 118 -36.46 -15.74 -17.55
N GLY A 119 -36.22 -15.15 -16.36
CA GLY A 119 -35.57 -13.86 -16.19
C GLY A 119 -34.48 -13.90 -15.14
N TRP A 120 -33.91 -12.73 -14.83
CA TRP A 120 -32.89 -12.55 -13.78
C TRP A 120 -33.52 -11.82 -12.60
N VAL A 121 -33.33 -12.34 -11.40
CA VAL A 121 -33.83 -11.79 -10.13
C VAL A 121 -32.67 -11.47 -9.23
N GLU A 122 -32.71 -10.30 -8.58
CA GLU A 122 -31.73 -9.90 -7.60
C GLU A 122 -31.65 -10.90 -6.43
N ALA A 123 -30.43 -11.24 -6.03
CA ALA A 123 -30.16 -12.14 -4.93
C ALA A 123 -29.12 -11.52 -3.99
N PRO A 124 -29.18 -11.82 -2.68
CA PRO A 124 -28.22 -11.31 -1.74
C PRO A 124 -26.80 -11.72 -2.07
N VAL A 125 -25.86 -10.77 -1.96
CA VAL A 125 -24.42 -11.04 -2.02
C VAL A 125 -23.93 -11.39 -0.62
N GLN A 126 -23.18 -12.47 -0.50
CA GLN A 126 -22.54 -12.80 0.78
C GLN A 126 -21.42 -11.81 1.07
N ALA A 127 -21.38 -11.24 2.28
CA ALA A 127 -20.33 -10.34 2.70
C ALA A 127 -18.92 -10.94 2.52
N ALA A 128 -18.77 -12.23 2.77
CA ALA A 128 -17.53 -12.96 2.55
C ALA A 128 -17.03 -12.91 1.09
N THR A 129 -17.93 -12.81 0.10
CA THR A 129 -17.55 -12.68 -1.31
C THR A 129 -16.88 -11.34 -1.58
N VAL A 130 -17.45 -10.25 -1.08
CA VAL A 130 -16.89 -8.89 -1.23
C VAL A 130 -15.55 -8.81 -0.52
N GLN A 131 -15.47 -9.27 0.73
CA GLN A 131 -14.23 -9.30 1.51
C GLN A 131 -13.13 -10.11 0.81
N LYS A 132 -13.48 -11.23 0.19
CA LYS A 132 -12.52 -12.04 -0.55
C LYS A 132 -11.95 -11.33 -1.77
N ILE A 133 -12.77 -10.58 -2.50
CA ILE A 133 -12.32 -9.77 -3.62
C ILE A 133 -11.37 -8.66 -3.13
N GLU A 134 -11.72 -7.97 -2.06
CA GLU A 134 -10.86 -6.95 -1.43
C GLU A 134 -9.51 -7.54 -1.00
N GLU A 135 -9.51 -8.69 -0.33
CA GLU A 135 -8.31 -9.39 0.10
C GLU A 135 -7.39 -9.75 -1.08
N ILE A 136 -7.97 -10.29 -2.17
CA ILE A 136 -7.22 -10.64 -3.38
C ILE A 136 -6.56 -9.40 -3.98
N ILE A 137 -7.30 -8.30 -4.11
CA ILE A 137 -6.78 -7.05 -4.67
C ILE A 137 -5.66 -6.48 -3.80
N LEU A 138 -5.87 -6.41 -2.48
CA LEU A 138 -4.87 -5.89 -1.54
C LEU A 138 -3.59 -6.72 -1.51
N THR A 139 -3.73 -8.04 -1.52
CA THR A 139 -2.59 -8.95 -1.56
C THR A 139 -1.78 -8.76 -2.84
N LYS A 140 -2.45 -8.74 -3.98
CA LYS A 140 -1.83 -8.52 -5.28
C LYS A 140 -1.15 -7.15 -5.40
N ALA A 141 -1.78 -6.10 -4.86
CA ALA A 141 -1.20 -4.76 -4.83
C ALA A 141 0.09 -4.68 -4.00
N ARG A 142 0.13 -5.39 -2.86
CA ARG A 142 1.35 -5.49 -2.04
C ARG A 142 2.46 -6.24 -2.76
N GLU A 143 2.14 -7.35 -3.44
CA GLU A 143 3.10 -8.10 -4.26
C GLU A 143 3.71 -7.22 -5.37
N LEU A 144 2.86 -6.49 -6.11
CA LEU A 144 3.30 -5.57 -7.15
C LEU A 144 4.22 -4.47 -6.60
N ARG A 145 3.91 -3.92 -5.43
CA ARG A 145 4.76 -2.95 -4.76
C ARG A 145 6.11 -3.53 -4.36
N GLN A 146 6.13 -4.73 -3.77
CA GLN A 146 7.36 -5.41 -3.38
C GLN A 146 8.26 -5.69 -4.59
N GLY A 147 7.68 -6.15 -5.70
CA GLY A 147 8.40 -6.39 -6.94
C GLY A 147 8.96 -5.13 -7.61
N ALA A 148 8.41 -3.96 -7.33
CA ALA A 148 8.90 -2.69 -7.86
C ALA A 148 10.06 -2.08 -7.04
N VAL A 149 10.29 -2.56 -5.82
CA VAL A 149 11.34 -2.05 -4.91
C VAL A 149 12.61 -2.90 -4.98
N ASN A 150 12.52 -4.13 -5.49
CA ASN A 150 13.67 -5.03 -5.74
C ASN A 150 14.27 -4.77 -7.12
#